data_cb12dff57dc56210e6663a38b5ca296c
#
_entry.id   cb12dff57dc56210e6663a38b5ca296c
#
_cell.length_a   1.000
_cell.length_b   1.000
_cell.length_c   1.000
_cell.angle_alpha   90.00
_cell.angle_beta   90.00
_cell.angle_gamma   90.00
#
_symmetry.space_group_name_H-M   'P 1'
#
loop_
_entity.id
_entity.type
_entity.pdbx_description
1 polymer ?
#
loop_
_entity_poly.entity_id
_entity_poly.type
_entity_poly.pdbx_seq_one_letter_code
_entity_poly.pdbx_strand_id
1 'polypeptide(L)'
;MYECTVPPAFGLTEVMDETLRSGAEQHHRPLPDPEGAPTEEAQAGMPVHADAPEWFRRALAVPFEDRTVDVEGCPVHYLAWGEPGRRGLVFVHGGGAHAHWWTHVAAAFAGQFRVVAVDLSGHGDSGHRDGYALEQWTHEVIAAAGDGEIAGHPVIVGHSMGGFVTMATASLHADRVAGVVICDSPVSEPDPEIASFRLNEAFGRPRTYASIDEALARFRTVPAQEHYLDYVMDHVGRRSMKPTDGGWQWKFDRRIFSQFSQGMRSIALPYLASITCRFALLRSENGLVTETIGESMYEKLGRVAPVIEIPEAGHHAMLDQPLILLTALRTLLADWDHSEPLTRH
;
A
#
# COMPACT_ATOMS: atom_id res chain seq x y z
N MET A 1 3.15 52.38 5.01
CA MET A 1 4.60 52.23 4.82
C MET A 1 5.18 51.68 6.11
N TYR A 2 5.41 50.40 6.15
CA TYR A 2 6.19 49.73 7.18
C TYR A 2 7.27 48.93 6.46
N GLU A 3 8.52 49.37 6.65
CA GLU A 3 9.70 48.69 6.15
C GLU A 3 9.99 47.47 7.04
N CYS A 4 10.11 46.30 6.45
CA CYS A 4 10.60 45.07 7.09
C CYS A 4 12.12 45.01 6.88
N THR A 5 12.89 45.24 7.93
CA THR A 5 14.34 45.02 7.96
C THR A 5 14.63 43.57 8.35
N VAL A 6 15.39 42.89 7.50
CA VAL A 6 15.93 41.53 7.69
C VAL A 6 17.22 41.64 8.51
N PRO A 7 17.42 40.85 9.59
CA PRO A 7 18.73 40.77 10.28
C PRO A 7 19.65 39.74 9.60
N PRO A 8 20.99 39.90 9.74
CA PRO A 8 22.00 39.14 9.02
C PRO A 8 22.25 37.74 9.64
N ALA A 9 22.68 36.84 8.77
CA ALA A 9 23.09 35.47 9.05
C ALA A 9 24.30 35.43 10.02
N PHE A 10 24.20 34.59 11.06
CA PHE A 10 25.34 34.12 11.85
C PHE A 10 25.85 32.80 11.35
N GLY A 11 27.10 32.77 10.89
CA GLY A 11 27.84 31.57 10.64
C GLY A 11 28.28 30.92 11.95
N LEU A 12 28.23 29.58 11.97
CA LEU A 12 28.94 28.76 12.94
C LEU A 12 29.69 27.66 12.17
N THR A 13 31.00 27.84 12.15
CA THR A 13 32.01 26.87 11.75
C THR A 13 32.26 25.86 12.88
N GLU A 14 32.44 24.59 12.47
CA GLU A 14 33.29 23.56 13.06
C GLU A 14 33.24 23.26 14.57
N VAL A 15 32.72 22.07 14.91
CA VAL A 15 33.48 21.12 15.76
C VAL A 15 33.24 19.71 15.19
N MET A 16 34.27 19.15 14.60
CA MET A 16 34.39 17.72 14.30
C MET A 16 34.56 16.96 15.62
N ASP A 17 33.79 15.93 15.82
CA ASP A 17 34.16 14.86 16.75
C ASP A 17 34.27 13.54 15.99
N GLU A 18 35.50 13.07 16.00
CA GLU A 18 36.04 11.85 15.40
C GLU A 18 35.87 10.73 16.45
N THR A 19 34.71 10.05 16.46
CA THR A 19 34.62 8.72 17.12
C THR A 19 33.31 8.07 16.75
N LEU A 20 33.32 7.19 15.77
CA LEU A 20 32.47 5.98 15.61
C LEU A 20 32.74 5.32 14.23
N ARG A 21 34.00 4.96 14.01
CA ARG A 21 34.31 3.92 13.03
C ARG A 21 34.73 2.68 13.81
N SER A 22 33.78 1.76 14.02
CA SER A 22 34.10 0.33 14.14
C SER A 22 32.81 -0.49 14.16
N GLY A 23 32.66 -1.41 13.22
CA GLY A 23 31.92 -2.64 13.42
C GLY A 23 30.52 -2.69 12.83
N ALA A 24 30.42 -3.07 11.56
CA ALA A 24 29.54 -4.12 11.06
C ALA A 24 29.70 -4.26 9.54
N GLU A 25 30.77 -4.92 9.10
CA GLU A 25 30.75 -5.62 7.82
C GLU A 25 29.79 -6.81 7.97
N GLN A 26 28.53 -6.61 7.71
CA GLN A 26 27.59 -7.71 7.48
C GLN A 26 27.80 -8.17 6.03
N HIS A 27 28.41 -9.34 5.88
CA HIS A 27 28.52 -10.04 4.61
C HIS A 27 27.13 -10.25 4.03
N HIS A 28 26.83 -9.46 3.01
CA HIS A 28 25.67 -9.68 2.14
C HIS A 28 25.95 -10.97 1.35
N ARG A 29 25.42 -12.09 1.84
CA ARG A 29 25.38 -13.35 1.10
C ARG A 29 24.10 -13.31 0.28
N PRO A 30 24.18 -13.28 -1.06
CA PRO A 30 22.98 -13.39 -1.87
C PRO A 30 22.26 -14.70 -1.53
N LEU A 31 20.97 -14.59 -1.20
CA LEU A 31 20.10 -15.76 -1.05
C LEU A 31 20.00 -16.47 -2.41
N PRO A 32 19.93 -17.80 -2.44
CA PRO A 32 19.71 -18.52 -3.70
C PRO A 32 18.37 -18.05 -4.30
N ASP A 33 18.39 -17.73 -5.59
CA ASP A 33 17.20 -17.38 -6.35
C ASP A 33 16.12 -18.46 -6.11
N PRO A 34 14.87 -18.06 -5.74
CA PRO A 34 13.79 -19.02 -5.69
C PRO A 34 13.56 -19.53 -7.13
N GLU A 35 13.84 -20.79 -7.36
CA GLU A 35 13.56 -21.44 -8.66
C GLU A 35 12.08 -21.22 -9.00
N GLY A 36 11.80 -20.37 -10.00
CA GLY A 36 10.47 -20.17 -10.55
C GLY A 36 9.86 -18.77 -10.42
N ALA A 37 10.53 -17.76 -9.85
CA ALA A 37 10.07 -16.38 -9.95
C ALA A 37 10.18 -15.89 -11.42
N PRO A 38 9.16 -15.21 -11.99
CA PRO A 38 9.28 -14.63 -13.31
C PRO A 38 10.44 -13.64 -13.31
N THR A 39 11.40 -13.80 -14.21
CA THR A 39 12.54 -12.91 -14.37
C THR A 39 12.06 -11.50 -14.76
N GLU A 40 12.84 -10.44 -14.45
CA GLU A 40 12.58 -9.05 -14.87
C GLU A 40 12.21 -8.96 -16.38
N GLU A 41 12.81 -9.80 -17.23
CA GLU A 41 12.48 -9.89 -18.66
C GLU A 41 11.05 -10.38 -18.93
N ALA A 42 10.51 -11.29 -18.12
CA ALA A 42 9.13 -11.79 -18.28
C ALA A 42 8.10 -10.72 -17.85
N GLN A 43 8.44 -9.82 -16.92
CA GLN A 43 7.56 -8.73 -16.48
C GLN A 43 7.66 -7.49 -17.37
N ALA A 44 8.86 -7.16 -17.87
CA ALA A 44 9.09 -6.06 -18.81
C ALA A 44 8.43 -6.27 -20.19
N GLY A 45 8.15 -7.54 -20.55
CA GLY A 45 7.56 -7.91 -21.84
C GLY A 45 6.03 -8.08 -21.86
N MET A 46 5.32 -7.85 -20.74
CA MET A 46 3.86 -7.98 -20.74
C MET A 46 3.20 -6.90 -21.61
N PRO A 47 2.32 -7.26 -22.56
CA PRO A 47 1.67 -6.30 -23.44
C PRO A 47 0.77 -5.37 -22.64
N VAL A 48 0.82 -4.07 -22.96
CA VAL A 48 -0.13 -3.09 -22.43
C VAL A 48 -1.40 -3.18 -23.27
N HIS A 49 -2.56 -3.16 -22.61
CA HIS A 49 -3.87 -3.21 -23.26
C HIS A 49 -3.99 -2.17 -24.40
N ALA A 50 -4.56 -2.54 -25.52
CA ALA A 50 -4.60 -1.71 -26.73
C ALA A 50 -5.29 -0.34 -26.49
N ASP A 51 -6.37 -0.34 -25.72
CA ASP A 51 -7.17 0.85 -25.41
C ASP A 51 -6.65 1.66 -24.21
N ALA A 52 -5.46 1.31 -23.66
CA ALA A 52 -4.89 2.05 -22.55
C ALA A 52 -4.60 3.51 -22.98
N PRO A 53 -5.04 4.52 -22.21
CA PRO A 53 -4.77 5.91 -22.51
C PRO A 53 -3.29 6.26 -22.29
N GLU A 54 -2.84 7.35 -22.88
CA GLU A 54 -1.44 7.77 -22.85
C GLU A 54 -0.91 8.01 -21.43
N TRP A 55 -1.73 8.54 -20.53
CA TRP A 55 -1.31 8.74 -19.13
C TRP A 55 -0.96 7.41 -18.44
N PHE A 56 -1.72 6.35 -18.71
CA PHE A 56 -1.48 5.03 -18.15
C PHE A 56 -0.23 4.39 -18.74
N ARG A 57 -0.06 4.48 -20.07
CA ARG A 57 1.16 3.99 -20.74
C ARG A 57 2.41 4.67 -20.19
N ARG A 58 2.37 6.01 -20.00
CA ARG A 58 3.47 6.75 -19.39
C ARG A 58 3.73 6.31 -17.94
N ALA A 59 2.69 6.08 -17.16
CA ALA A 59 2.85 5.61 -15.78
C ALA A 59 3.54 4.24 -15.72
N LEU A 60 3.13 3.30 -16.58
CA LEU A 60 3.76 1.97 -16.66
C LEU A 60 5.19 2.00 -17.21
N ALA A 61 5.56 3.03 -17.97
CA ALA A 61 6.91 3.21 -18.50
C ALA A 61 7.90 3.83 -17.50
N VAL A 62 7.44 4.31 -16.34
CA VAL A 62 8.34 4.81 -15.29
C VAL A 62 9.11 3.62 -14.71
N PRO A 63 10.45 3.64 -14.77
CA PRO A 63 11.25 2.54 -14.26
C PRO A 63 11.08 2.38 -12.74
N PHE A 64 11.11 1.15 -12.29
CA PHE A 64 11.07 0.79 -10.89
C PHE A 64 12.10 -0.31 -10.59
N GLU A 65 12.47 -0.44 -9.35
CA GLU A 65 13.27 -1.53 -8.82
C GLU A 65 12.31 -2.60 -8.27
N ASP A 66 12.60 -3.86 -8.59
CA ASP A 66 11.93 -5.06 -8.08
C ASP A 66 12.86 -5.66 -7.02
N ARG A 67 12.45 -5.62 -5.74
CA ARG A 67 13.32 -5.90 -4.61
C ARG A 67 12.65 -6.82 -3.59
N THR A 68 13.47 -7.46 -2.78
CA THR A 68 13.03 -8.34 -1.69
C THR A 68 13.87 -8.09 -0.44
N VAL A 69 13.22 -7.99 0.71
CA VAL A 69 13.85 -7.88 2.03
C VAL A 69 13.41 -9.05 2.91
N ASP A 70 14.33 -9.64 3.68
CA ASP A 70 13.97 -10.65 4.67
C ASP A 70 13.36 -9.99 5.90
N VAL A 71 12.18 -10.46 6.29
CA VAL A 71 11.51 -10.03 7.51
C VAL A 71 11.13 -11.25 8.33
N GLU A 72 11.85 -11.48 9.40
CA GLU A 72 11.61 -12.60 10.32
C GLU A 72 11.60 -13.97 9.58
N GLY A 73 12.57 -14.16 8.66
CA GLY A 73 12.72 -15.39 7.89
C GLY A 73 11.74 -15.55 6.72
N CYS A 74 10.99 -14.50 6.37
CA CYS A 74 10.11 -14.48 5.21
C CYS A 74 10.59 -13.44 4.21
N PRO A 75 10.83 -13.80 2.94
CA PRO A 75 11.14 -12.84 1.90
C PRO A 75 9.90 -11.99 1.61
N VAL A 76 10.02 -10.68 1.79
CA VAL A 76 8.98 -9.68 1.51
C VAL A 76 9.38 -8.91 0.27
N HIS A 77 8.61 -9.09 -0.77
CA HIS A 77 8.79 -8.42 -2.06
C HIS A 77 8.20 -7.01 -2.04
N TYR A 78 8.81 -6.09 -2.78
CA TYR A 78 8.27 -4.76 -3.00
C TYR A 78 8.79 -4.14 -4.29
N LEU A 79 8.04 -3.20 -4.82
CA LEU A 79 8.43 -2.36 -5.95
C LEU A 79 8.83 -0.98 -5.44
N ALA A 80 9.91 -0.39 -6.02
CA ALA A 80 10.35 0.93 -5.62
C ALA A 80 10.59 1.86 -6.82
N TRP A 81 10.11 3.10 -6.72
CA TRP A 81 10.25 4.15 -7.72
C TRP A 81 10.94 5.37 -7.13
N GLY A 82 11.52 6.19 -8.01
CA GLY A 82 12.16 7.45 -7.62
C GLY A 82 13.54 7.22 -7.01
N GLU A 83 14.25 8.31 -6.72
CA GLU A 83 15.63 8.23 -6.24
C GLU A 83 15.69 7.87 -4.74
N PRO A 84 16.59 6.97 -4.34
CA PRO A 84 16.90 6.70 -2.94
C PRO A 84 17.22 7.97 -2.15
N GLY A 85 16.92 7.98 -0.86
CA GLY A 85 17.20 9.11 0.02
C GLY A 85 16.21 10.28 -0.12
N ARG A 86 15.14 10.14 -0.91
CA ARG A 86 14.01 11.10 -0.90
C ARG A 86 13.01 10.76 0.20
N ARG A 87 12.17 11.74 0.58
CA ARG A 87 11.02 11.53 1.48
C ARG A 87 10.12 10.40 0.95
N GLY A 88 9.56 9.61 1.82
CA GLY A 88 8.90 8.36 1.48
C GLY A 88 7.40 8.41 1.32
N LEU A 89 6.94 7.60 0.38
CA LEU A 89 5.54 7.25 0.23
C LEU A 89 5.45 5.72 0.10
N VAL A 90 4.69 5.07 0.98
CA VAL A 90 4.53 3.61 0.98
C VAL A 90 3.08 3.26 0.66
N PHE A 91 2.88 2.37 -0.31
CA PHE A 91 1.57 1.84 -0.67
C PHE A 91 1.39 0.41 -0.14
N VAL A 92 0.25 0.16 0.52
CA VAL A 92 -0.12 -1.15 1.07
C VAL A 92 -1.43 -1.60 0.45
N HIS A 93 -1.40 -2.76 -0.21
CA HIS A 93 -2.53 -3.29 -0.97
C HIS A 93 -3.61 -3.94 -0.10
N GLY A 94 -4.79 -4.18 -0.67
CA GLY A 94 -5.90 -4.92 -0.06
C GLY A 94 -5.72 -6.43 -0.05
N GLY A 95 -6.65 -7.14 0.57
CA GLY A 95 -6.62 -8.61 0.62
C GLY A 95 -6.71 -9.26 -0.77
N GLY A 96 -5.83 -10.21 -1.07
CA GLY A 96 -5.74 -10.87 -2.38
C GLY A 96 -5.15 -10.02 -3.50
N ALA A 97 -4.80 -8.76 -3.22
CA ALA A 97 -4.12 -7.85 -4.13
C ALA A 97 -2.58 -7.96 -3.99
N HIS A 98 -1.83 -7.09 -4.63
CA HIS A 98 -0.37 -7.04 -4.59
C HIS A 98 0.16 -5.68 -5.04
N ALA A 99 1.47 -5.43 -4.94
CA ALA A 99 2.13 -4.16 -5.23
C ALA A 99 1.77 -3.57 -6.61
N HIS A 100 1.61 -4.38 -7.62
CA HIS A 100 1.26 -3.92 -8.97
C HIS A 100 -0.16 -3.32 -9.10
N TRP A 101 -1.02 -3.45 -8.09
CA TRP A 101 -2.29 -2.70 -8.05
C TRP A 101 -2.04 -1.19 -7.95
N TRP A 102 -0.86 -0.81 -7.48
CA TRP A 102 -0.46 0.57 -7.28
C TRP A 102 0.44 1.14 -8.38
N THR A 103 0.97 0.31 -9.31
CA THR A 103 1.99 0.74 -10.29
C THR A 103 1.64 2.05 -10.99
N HIS A 104 0.43 2.16 -11.53
CA HIS A 104 -0.02 3.34 -12.29
C HIS A 104 -0.31 4.57 -11.40
N VAL A 105 -0.51 4.37 -10.11
CA VAL A 105 -0.66 5.43 -9.11
C VAL A 105 0.70 5.82 -8.53
N ALA A 106 1.49 4.84 -8.08
CA ALA A 106 2.79 5.02 -7.44
C ALA A 106 3.78 5.76 -8.36
N ALA A 107 3.85 5.38 -9.62
CA ALA A 107 4.71 5.99 -10.63
C ALA A 107 4.55 7.52 -10.74
N ALA A 108 3.34 8.04 -10.49
CA ALA A 108 3.05 9.47 -10.57
C ALA A 108 3.72 10.31 -9.46
N PHE A 109 4.27 9.67 -8.42
CA PHE A 109 4.96 10.31 -7.30
C PHE A 109 6.49 10.19 -7.37
N ALA A 110 7.03 9.35 -8.26
CA ALA A 110 8.45 9.04 -8.39
C ALA A 110 9.37 10.28 -8.57
N GLY A 111 8.84 11.35 -9.15
CA GLY A 111 9.59 12.61 -9.34
C GLY A 111 9.87 13.39 -8.04
N GLN A 112 9.08 13.17 -6.98
CA GLN A 112 9.15 13.94 -5.73
C GLN A 112 9.42 13.07 -4.50
N PHE A 113 9.11 11.78 -4.57
CA PHE A 113 9.19 10.82 -3.46
C PHE A 113 10.06 9.62 -3.84
N ARG A 114 10.63 8.99 -2.85
CA ARG A 114 10.97 7.57 -2.90
C ARG A 114 9.70 6.79 -2.57
N VAL A 115 9.17 6.06 -3.55
CA VAL A 115 7.89 5.38 -3.45
C VAL A 115 8.13 3.88 -3.33
N VAL A 116 7.50 3.23 -2.37
CA VAL A 116 7.54 1.78 -2.16
C VAL A 116 6.11 1.24 -2.23
N ALA A 117 5.88 0.16 -2.99
CA ALA A 117 4.64 -0.61 -2.92
C ALA A 117 4.99 -2.02 -2.47
N VAL A 118 4.53 -2.43 -1.29
CA VAL A 118 4.89 -3.70 -0.67
C VAL A 118 3.90 -4.79 -1.03
N ASP A 119 4.40 -6.01 -1.25
CA ASP A 119 3.61 -7.23 -1.19
C ASP A 119 3.66 -7.77 0.24
N LEU A 120 2.55 -7.71 0.96
CA LEU A 120 2.49 -8.33 2.29
C LEU A 120 2.69 -9.84 2.20
N SER A 121 3.33 -10.45 3.18
CA SER A 121 3.52 -11.91 3.18
C SER A 121 2.20 -12.65 2.92
N GLY A 122 2.28 -13.69 2.12
CA GLY A 122 1.10 -14.42 1.59
C GLY A 122 0.41 -13.79 0.39
N HIS A 123 0.94 -12.68 -0.15
CA HIS A 123 0.43 -12.00 -1.34
C HIS A 123 1.56 -11.74 -2.34
N GLY A 124 1.18 -11.54 -3.60
CA GLY A 124 2.10 -11.16 -4.66
C GLY A 124 3.27 -12.11 -4.80
N ASP A 125 4.46 -11.54 -4.87
CA ASP A 125 5.73 -12.27 -4.99
C ASP A 125 6.44 -12.46 -3.63
N SER A 126 5.79 -12.08 -2.51
CA SER A 126 6.27 -12.33 -1.16
C SER A 126 6.10 -13.79 -0.73
N GLY A 127 6.94 -14.20 0.22
CA GLY A 127 6.88 -15.52 0.85
C GLY A 127 5.57 -15.76 1.61
N HIS A 128 5.35 -17.03 1.94
CA HIS A 128 4.22 -17.46 2.75
C HIS A 128 4.68 -17.77 4.18
N ARG A 129 3.77 -17.57 5.14
CA ARG A 129 3.99 -17.88 6.57
C ARG A 129 3.02 -18.97 7.03
N ASP A 130 3.28 -19.57 8.20
CA ASP A 130 2.36 -20.54 8.80
C ASP A 130 1.08 -19.87 9.32
N GLY A 131 1.16 -18.60 9.70
CA GLY A 131 0.05 -17.76 10.13
C GLY A 131 0.31 -16.30 9.80
N TYR A 132 -0.73 -15.48 9.81
CA TYR A 132 -0.68 -14.07 9.48
C TYR A 132 -1.30 -13.22 10.60
N ALA A 133 -0.65 -12.10 10.95
CA ALA A 133 -1.13 -11.16 11.95
C ALA A 133 -0.92 -9.71 11.48
N LEU A 134 -1.77 -8.79 11.93
CA LEU A 134 -1.63 -7.37 11.59
C LEU A 134 -0.27 -6.83 12.05
N GLU A 135 0.13 -7.17 13.28
CA GLU A 135 1.39 -6.74 13.88
C GLU A 135 2.60 -7.17 13.05
N GLN A 136 2.58 -8.41 12.54
CA GLN A 136 3.65 -8.95 11.71
C GLN A 136 3.74 -8.20 10.37
N TRP A 137 2.63 -7.90 9.73
CA TRP A 137 2.60 -7.10 8.51
C TRP A 137 3.09 -5.67 8.73
N THR A 138 2.96 -5.10 9.96
CA THR A 138 3.56 -3.78 10.25
C THR A 138 5.08 -3.81 10.17
N HIS A 139 5.72 -4.89 10.62
CA HIS A 139 7.17 -5.08 10.49
C HIS A 139 7.59 -5.15 9.03
N GLU A 140 6.80 -5.80 8.18
CA GLU A 140 7.05 -5.89 6.74
C GLU A 140 6.99 -4.52 6.05
N VAL A 141 5.97 -3.71 6.36
CA VAL A 141 5.84 -2.34 5.85
C VAL A 141 7.03 -1.47 6.24
N ILE A 142 7.44 -1.53 7.51
CA ILE A 142 8.57 -0.76 8.03
C ILE A 142 9.91 -1.25 7.46
N ALA A 143 10.07 -2.56 7.28
CA ALA A 143 11.28 -3.13 6.70
C ALA A 143 11.43 -2.77 5.22
N ALA A 144 10.34 -2.89 4.43
CA ALA A 144 10.33 -2.49 3.03
C ALA A 144 10.60 -0.99 2.85
N ALA A 145 10.08 -0.14 3.73
CA ALA A 145 10.37 1.30 3.73
C ALA A 145 11.85 1.59 3.99
N GLY A 146 12.46 0.87 4.93
CA GLY A 146 13.88 1.01 5.28
C GLY A 146 14.81 0.50 4.19
N ASP A 147 14.58 -0.74 3.70
CA ASP A 147 15.36 -1.34 2.62
C ASP A 147 15.17 -0.59 1.29
N GLY A 148 13.99 0.00 1.09
CA GLY A 148 13.69 0.89 -0.03
C GLY A 148 14.38 2.25 0.02
N GLU A 149 15.21 2.52 1.05
CA GLU A 149 16.03 3.73 1.19
C GLU A 149 15.22 5.03 1.25
N ILE A 150 14.09 4.97 1.95
CA ILE A 150 13.26 6.14 2.23
C ILE A 150 13.96 7.03 3.27
N ALA A 151 14.10 8.32 2.99
CA ALA A 151 14.61 9.29 3.96
C ALA A 151 13.50 9.71 4.95
N GLY A 152 13.84 9.70 6.23
CA GLY A 152 12.93 10.10 7.30
C GLY A 152 11.76 9.14 7.49
N HIS A 153 10.62 9.68 7.87
CA HIS A 153 9.40 8.92 8.15
C HIS A 153 8.46 8.99 6.94
N PRO A 154 8.02 7.85 6.37
CA PRO A 154 7.12 7.85 5.22
C PRO A 154 5.69 8.26 5.58
N VAL A 155 4.96 8.74 4.57
CA VAL A 155 3.50 8.67 4.56
C VAL A 155 3.11 7.30 4.01
N ILE A 156 2.18 6.61 4.68
CA ILE A 156 1.72 5.27 4.28
C ILE A 156 0.28 5.37 3.76
N VAL A 157 0.03 4.84 2.59
CA VAL A 157 -1.28 4.78 1.93
C VAL A 157 -1.74 3.34 1.90
N GLY A 158 -2.78 3.01 2.64
CA GLY A 158 -3.31 1.65 2.72
C GLY A 158 -4.74 1.53 2.21
N HIS A 159 -5.01 0.50 1.42
CA HIS A 159 -6.34 0.23 0.87
C HIS A 159 -6.94 -1.03 1.50
N SER A 160 -8.21 -0.97 1.90
CA SER A 160 -8.95 -2.14 2.39
C SER A 160 -8.22 -2.84 3.55
N MET A 161 -7.85 -4.12 3.42
CA MET A 161 -7.01 -4.84 4.39
C MET A 161 -5.70 -4.08 4.68
N GLY A 162 -5.04 -3.54 3.64
CA GLY A 162 -3.84 -2.73 3.80
C GLY A 162 -4.06 -1.46 4.63
N GLY A 163 -5.27 -0.92 4.66
CA GLY A 163 -5.61 0.19 5.56
C GLY A 163 -5.61 -0.22 7.03
N PHE A 164 -6.05 -1.43 7.37
CA PHE A 164 -5.94 -1.96 8.73
C PHE A 164 -4.47 -2.14 9.14
N VAL A 165 -3.65 -2.70 8.23
CA VAL A 165 -2.19 -2.80 8.44
C VAL A 165 -1.57 -1.43 8.63
N THR A 166 -1.95 -0.44 7.82
CA THR A 166 -1.47 0.94 7.90
C THR A 166 -1.83 1.61 9.23
N MET A 167 -3.06 1.42 9.72
CA MET A 167 -3.48 1.90 11.05
C MET A 167 -2.66 1.24 12.17
N ALA A 168 -2.47 -0.06 12.10
CA ALA A 168 -1.63 -0.78 13.06
C ALA A 168 -0.16 -0.30 13.01
N THR A 169 0.38 -0.07 11.80
CA THR A 169 1.74 0.47 11.63
C THR A 169 1.88 1.84 12.27
N ALA A 170 0.94 2.76 12.04
CA ALA A 170 0.96 4.10 12.62
C ALA A 170 0.80 4.10 14.15
N SER A 171 0.11 3.11 14.70
CA SER A 171 -0.06 2.93 16.14
C SER A 171 1.18 2.35 16.81
N LEU A 172 1.70 1.24 16.26
CA LEU A 172 2.79 0.47 16.87
C LEU A 172 4.18 1.05 16.58
N HIS A 173 4.33 1.82 15.49
CA HIS A 173 5.57 2.45 15.05
C HIS A 173 5.39 3.96 14.85
N ALA A 174 4.73 4.62 15.80
CA ALA A 174 4.36 6.04 15.71
C ALA A 174 5.55 6.98 15.48
N ASP A 175 6.72 6.61 15.99
CA ASP A 175 8.00 7.32 15.82
C ASP A 175 8.66 7.09 14.45
N ARG A 176 8.08 6.29 13.59
CA ARG A 176 8.60 5.92 12.26
C ARG A 176 7.67 6.28 11.11
N VAL A 177 6.51 6.90 11.38
CA VAL A 177 5.47 7.23 10.40
C VAL A 177 5.13 8.70 10.45
N ALA A 178 5.24 9.41 9.32
CA ALA A 178 4.89 10.83 9.21
C ALA A 178 3.38 11.07 9.11
N GLY A 179 2.67 10.15 8.49
CA GLY A 179 1.23 10.24 8.31
C GLY A 179 0.66 9.02 7.60
N VAL A 180 -0.65 8.86 7.66
CA VAL A 180 -1.36 7.76 7.02
C VAL A 180 -2.58 8.23 6.24
N VAL A 181 -2.79 7.61 5.09
CA VAL A 181 -3.97 7.79 4.25
C VAL A 181 -4.67 6.43 4.13
N ILE A 182 -5.89 6.35 4.60
CA ILE A 182 -6.68 5.13 4.60
C ILE A 182 -7.71 5.19 3.47
N CYS A 183 -7.57 4.29 2.52
CA CYS A 183 -8.45 4.20 1.35
C CYS A 183 -9.49 3.10 1.55
N ASP A 184 -10.72 3.48 1.74
CA ASP A 184 -11.92 2.66 1.83
C ASP A 184 -11.78 1.39 2.71
N SER A 185 -11.24 1.57 3.92
CA SER A 185 -11.07 0.50 4.91
C SER A 185 -12.07 0.70 6.06
N PRO A 186 -13.17 -0.03 6.10
CA PRO A 186 -14.23 0.19 7.07
C PRO A 186 -13.81 -0.29 8.47
N VAL A 187 -13.68 0.62 9.42
CA VAL A 187 -13.48 0.31 10.84
C VAL A 187 -14.79 0.52 11.58
N SER A 188 -15.33 -0.54 12.12
CA SER A 188 -16.61 -0.52 12.82
C SER A 188 -16.62 -1.51 13.98
N GLU A 189 -17.53 -1.30 14.92
CA GLU A 189 -17.87 -2.31 15.94
C GLU A 189 -18.28 -3.64 15.26
N PRO A 190 -18.12 -4.76 15.95
CA PRO A 190 -18.55 -6.06 15.43
C PRO A 190 -20.04 -6.02 15.07
N ASP A 191 -20.35 -6.36 13.82
CA ASP A 191 -21.73 -6.52 13.34
C ASP A 191 -21.97 -7.99 13.02
N PRO A 192 -22.90 -8.66 13.71
CA PRO A 192 -23.20 -10.07 13.49
C PRO A 192 -23.68 -10.38 12.06
N GLU A 193 -24.35 -9.44 11.40
CA GLU A 193 -24.81 -9.62 10.01
C GLU A 193 -23.65 -9.55 9.03
N ILE A 194 -22.69 -8.63 9.26
CA ILE A 194 -21.49 -8.49 8.45
C ILE A 194 -20.50 -9.64 8.76
N ALA A 195 -20.43 -10.11 9.99
CA ALA A 195 -19.60 -11.24 10.39
C ALA A 195 -19.97 -12.55 9.66
N SER A 196 -21.17 -12.64 9.11
CA SER A 196 -21.61 -13.78 8.30
C SER A 196 -21.01 -13.83 6.91
N PHE A 197 -20.42 -12.73 6.40
CA PHE A 197 -19.74 -12.70 5.10
C PHE A 197 -18.44 -13.49 5.16
N ARG A 198 -18.47 -14.71 4.65
CA ARG A 198 -17.30 -15.59 4.62
C ARG A 198 -16.38 -15.22 3.46
N LEU A 199 -15.36 -14.41 3.75
CA LEU A 199 -14.31 -14.08 2.77
C LEU A 199 -13.75 -15.32 2.06
N ASN A 200 -13.61 -16.44 2.77
CA ASN A 200 -13.20 -17.71 2.19
C ASN A 200 -14.06 -18.21 1.03
N GLU A 201 -15.37 -17.95 1.08
CA GLU A 201 -16.30 -18.35 0.02
C GLU A 201 -16.18 -17.43 -1.20
N ALA A 202 -15.91 -16.14 -0.97
CA ALA A 202 -15.73 -15.14 -2.01
C ALA A 202 -14.53 -15.41 -2.93
N PHE A 203 -13.41 -15.91 -2.36
CA PHE A 203 -12.22 -16.26 -3.14
C PHE A 203 -12.26 -17.66 -3.78
N GLY A 204 -13.34 -18.41 -3.61
CA GLY A 204 -13.55 -19.72 -4.26
C GLY A 204 -12.52 -20.79 -3.83
N ARG A 205 -12.45 -21.92 -4.54
CA ARG A 205 -11.44 -22.98 -4.34
C ARG A 205 -10.16 -22.67 -5.13
N PRO A 206 -8.96 -23.10 -4.67
CA PRO A 206 -7.74 -23.03 -5.48
C PRO A 206 -7.99 -23.69 -6.83
N ARG A 207 -7.58 -23.03 -7.90
CA ARG A 207 -7.71 -23.52 -9.27
C ARG A 207 -6.43 -23.24 -10.03
N THR A 208 -6.01 -24.20 -10.83
CA THR A 208 -4.95 -24.04 -11.82
C THR A 208 -5.60 -23.82 -13.19
N TYR A 209 -5.12 -22.83 -13.92
CA TYR A 209 -5.60 -22.43 -15.24
C TYR A 209 -4.58 -22.84 -16.28
N ALA A 210 -5.06 -23.27 -17.45
CA ALA A 210 -4.18 -23.68 -18.55
C ALA A 210 -3.42 -22.50 -19.18
N SER A 211 -3.98 -21.28 -19.07
CA SER A 211 -3.37 -20.04 -19.58
C SER A 211 -3.73 -18.84 -18.72
N ILE A 212 -2.95 -17.75 -18.86
CA ILE A 212 -3.26 -16.45 -18.25
C ILE A 212 -4.61 -15.94 -18.75
N ASP A 213 -4.92 -16.08 -20.04
CA ASP A 213 -6.18 -15.59 -20.62
C ASP A 213 -7.40 -16.33 -20.05
N GLU A 214 -7.28 -17.65 -19.82
CA GLU A 214 -8.33 -18.40 -19.11
C GLU A 214 -8.54 -17.88 -17.68
N ALA A 215 -7.46 -17.55 -16.98
CA ALA A 215 -7.53 -16.98 -15.65
C ALA A 215 -8.13 -15.58 -15.65
N LEU A 216 -7.71 -14.70 -16.58
CA LEU A 216 -8.24 -13.34 -16.72
C LEU A 216 -9.74 -13.30 -16.98
N ALA A 217 -10.26 -14.22 -17.79
CA ALA A 217 -11.70 -14.34 -18.03
C ALA A 217 -12.49 -14.60 -16.74
N ARG A 218 -11.83 -15.06 -15.68
CA ARG A 218 -12.39 -15.33 -14.35
C ARG A 218 -11.89 -14.39 -13.26
N PHE A 219 -11.03 -13.44 -13.60
CA PHE A 219 -10.56 -12.44 -12.65
C PHE A 219 -11.74 -11.59 -12.17
N ARG A 220 -11.95 -11.55 -10.88
CA ARG A 220 -12.98 -10.73 -10.23
C ARG A 220 -12.39 -10.19 -8.93
N THR A 221 -12.72 -8.96 -8.62
CA THR A 221 -12.36 -8.36 -7.33
C THR A 221 -13.33 -8.78 -6.23
N VAL A 222 -12.91 -8.65 -4.99
CA VAL A 222 -13.74 -8.89 -3.82
C VAL A 222 -13.62 -7.69 -2.87
N PRO A 223 -14.72 -6.94 -2.65
CA PRO A 223 -16.02 -7.08 -3.32
C PRO A 223 -15.95 -6.79 -4.82
N ALA A 224 -16.91 -7.27 -5.57
CA ALA A 224 -17.13 -6.82 -6.94
C ALA A 224 -17.66 -5.39 -6.94
N GLN A 225 -17.37 -4.63 -7.99
CA GLN A 225 -17.93 -3.28 -8.21
C GLN A 225 -18.52 -3.17 -9.62
N GLU A 226 -19.29 -2.12 -9.85
CA GLU A 226 -20.05 -1.97 -11.09
C GLU A 226 -19.15 -1.58 -12.27
N HIS A 227 -18.17 -0.71 -12.02
CA HIS A 227 -17.32 -0.15 -13.05
C HIS A 227 -15.86 -0.51 -12.82
N TYR A 228 -15.14 -0.73 -13.92
CA TYR A 228 -13.70 -0.95 -13.98
C TYR A 228 -13.14 -0.33 -15.25
N LEU A 229 -11.87 0.05 -15.22
CA LEU A 229 -11.11 0.39 -16.41
C LEU A 229 -10.44 -0.88 -16.95
N ASP A 230 -10.88 -1.37 -18.10
CA ASP A 230 -10.43 -2.65 -18.67
C ASP A 230 -8.91 -2.75 -18.78
N TYR A 231 -8.23 -1.66 -19.17
CA TYR A 231 -6.77 -1.62 -19.28
C TYR A 231 -6.06 -1.71 -17.91
N VAL A 232 -6.70 -1.25 -16.82
CA VAL A 232 -6.17 -1.42 -15.47
C VAL A 232 -6.41 -2.84 -15.01
N MET A 233 -7.60 -3.39 -15.25
CA MET A 233 -7.95 -4.78 -14.92
C MET A 233 -7.05 -5.78 -15.62
N ASP A 234 -6.73 -5.58 -16.91
CA ASP A 234 -5.81 -6.45 -17.66
C ASP A 234 -4.40 -6.39 -17.05
N HIS A 235 -3.89 -5.18 -16.77
CA HIS A 235 -2.59 -4.98 -16.15
C HIS A 235 -2.46 -5.68 -14.79
N VAL A 236 -3.44 -5.47 -13.91
CA VAL A 236 -3.44 -6.03 -12.56
C VAL A 236 -3.65 -7.54 -12.60
N GLY A 237 -4.62 -8.01 -13.39
CA GLY A 237 -4.94 -9.42 -13.51
C GLY A 237 -3.79 -10.28 -14.02
N ARG A 238 -3.06 -9.81 -15.05
CA ARG A 238 -1.88 -10.54 -15.57
C ARG A 238 -0.78 -10.67 -14.53
N ARG A 239 -0.57 -9.66 -13.70
CA ARG A 239 0.43 -9.66 -12.63
C ARG A 239 0.00 -10.40 -11.37
N SER A 240 -1.30 -10.71 -11.26
CA SER A 240 -1.84 -11.52 -10.17
C SER A 240 -1.58 -13.04 -10.32
N MET A 241 -0.93 -13.46 -11.40
CA MET A 241 -0.73 -14.87 -11.72
C MET A 241 0.73 -15.27 -11.59
N LYS A 242 0.96 -16.50 -11.12
CA LYS A 242 2.27 -17.15 -11.13
C LYS A 242 2.21 -18.47 -11.88
N PRO A 243 3.27 -18.85 -12.61
CA PRO A 243 3.36 -20.17 -13.22
C PRO A 243 3.53 -21.26 -12.16
N THR A 244 3.02 -22.45 -12.46
CA THR A 244 3.18 -23.67 -11.67
C THR A 244 3.37 -24.83 -12.62
N ASP A 245 3.78 -26.01 -12.15
CA ASP A 245 3.98 -27.21 -13.00
C ASP A 245 2.71 -27.63 -13.79
N GLY A 246 1.53 -27.24 -13.31
CA GLY A 246 0.24 -27.58 -13.95
C GLY A 246 -0.44 -26.42 -14.69
N GLY A 247 0.21 -25.24 -14.81
CA GLY A 247 -0.37 -24.04 -15.41
C GLY A 247 -0.22 -22.79 -14.56
N TRP A 248 -1.27 -21.97 -14.40
CA TRP A 248 -1.24 -20.68 -13.74
C TRP A 248 -2.12 -20.63 -12.50
N GLN A 249 -1.67 -19.98 -11.43
CA GLN A 249 -2.40 -19.80 -10.18
C GLN A 249 -2.33 -18.35 -9.70
N TRP A 250 -3.30 -17.95 -8.88
CA TRP A 250 -3.31 -16.62 -8.23
C TRP A 250 -2.20 -16.50 -7.19
N LYS A 251 -1.58 -15.32 -7.10
CA LYS A 251 -0.48 -15.01 -6.18
C LYS A 251 -0.98 -14.62 -4.77
N PHE A 252 -1.81 -15.45 -4.14
CA PHE A 252 -2.17 -15.22 -2.72
C PHE A 252 -2.41 -16.52 -1.97
N ASP A 253 -2.12 -16.48 -0.67
CA ASP A 253 -2.40 -17.58 0.25
C ASP A 253 -3.81 -17.45 0.82
N ARG A 254 -4.65 -18.42 0.57
CA ARG A 254 -6.04 -18.43 1.04
C ARG A 254 -6.18 -18.54 2.54
N ARG A 255 -5.16 -19.02 3.27
CA ARG A 255 -5.15 -19.10 4.73
C ARG A 255 -5.36 -17.73 5.39
N ILE A 256 -4.94 -16.65 4.73
CA ILE A 256 -5.17 -15.27 5.16
C ILE A 256 -6.65 -15.03 5.44
N PHE A 257 -7.52 -15.39 4.51
CA PHE A 257 -8.95 -15.11 4.62
C PHE A 257 -9.65 -15.96 5.67
N SER A 258 -9.13 -17.16 5.97
CA SER A 258 -9.65 -18.00 7.04
C SER A 258 -9.33 -17.45 8.45
N GLN A 259 -8.18 -16.82 8.59
CA GLN A 259 -7.74 -16.26 9.88
C GLN A 259 -8.43 -14.93 10.21
N PHE A 260 -8.75 -14.13 9.20
CA PHE A 260 -9.31 -12.78 9.38
C PHE A 260 -10.83 -12.69 9.12
N SER A 261 -11.50 -13.81 8.84
CA SER A 261 -12.92 -13.82 8.46
C SER A 261 -13.90 -13.32 9.52
N GLN A 262 -13.49 -13.24 10.79
CA GLN A 262 -14.40 -12.98 11.91
C GLN A 262 -14.21 -11.64 12.64
N GLY A 263 -13.35 -10.74 12.20
CA GLY A 263 -13.17 -9.54 13.01
C GLY A 263 -12.19 -8.47 12.53
N MET A 264 -11.69 -8.50 11.30
CA MET A 264 -10.68 -7.55 10.85
C MET A 264 -11.12 -6.09 11.04
N ARG A 265 -12.41 -5.77 10.84
CA ARG A 265 -12.95 -4.43 11.02
C ARG A 265 -12.88 -3.92 12.45
N SER A 266 -13.13 -4.81 13.43
CA SER A 266 -13.09 -4.47 14.85
C SER A 266 -11.69 -4.57 15.45
N ILE A 267 -10.82 -5.44 14.93
CA ILE A 267 -9.42 -5.54 15.35
C ILE A 267 -8.68 -4.22 15.12
N ALA A 268 -9.05 -3.44 14.09
CA ALA A 268 -8.44 -2.16 13.80
C ALA A 268 -8.87 -1.01 14.75
N LEU A 269 -9.95 -1.16 15.51
CA LEU A 269 -10.47 -0.10 16.39
C LEU A 269 -9.45 0.41 17.43
N PRO A 270 -8.73 -0.44 18.18
CA PRO A 270 -7.72 0.05 19.12
C PRO A 270 -6.59 0.83 18.44
N TYR A 271 -6.17 0.38 17.27
CA TYR A 271 -5.12 1.06 16.51
C TYR A 271 -5.60 2.43 16.01
N LEU A 272 -6.80 2.53 15.44
CA LEU A 272 -7.38 3.78 14.99
C LEU A 272 -7.39 4.85 16.09
N ALA A 273 -7.79 4.46 17.31
CA ALA A 273 -7.87 5.36 18.46
C ALA A 273 -6.49 5.87 18.94
N SER A 274 -5.42 5.10 18.69
CA SER A 274 -4.07 5.40 19.18
C SER A 274 -3.15 6.09 18.17
N ILE A 275 -3.60 6.33 16.93
CA ILE A 275 -2.80 7.03 15.90
C ILE A 275 -2.56 8.46 16.35
N THR A 276 -1.31 8.91 16.36
CA THR A 276 -0.90 10.26 16.74
C THR A 276 -0.33 11.09 15.60
N CYS A 277 0.07 10.43 14.50
CA CYS A 277 0.54 11.12 13.29
C CYS A 277 -0.63 11.69 12.47
N ARG A 278 -0.32 12.42 11.39
CA ARG A 278 -1.31 12.89 10.43
C ARG A 278 -2.13 11.74 9.88
N PHE A 279 -3.43 11.95 9.73
CA PHE A 279 -4.36 10.96 9.24
C PHE A 279 -5.31 11.58 8.21
N ALA A 280 -5.61 10.85 7.15
CA ALA A 280 -6.70 11.18 6.24
C ALA A 280 -7.49 9.92 5.87
N LEU A 281 -8.79 10.06 5.69
CA LEU A 281 -9.69 9.02 5.19
C LEU A 281 -10.12 9.38 3.77
N LEU A 282 -9.81 8.52 2.81
CA LEU A 282 -10.39 8.53 1.49
C LEU A 282 -11.47 7.44 1.43
N ARG A 283 -12.71 7.83 1.28
CA ARG A 283 -13.81 6.89 1.08
C ARG A 283 -14.25 6.89 -0.37
N SER A 284 -14.58 5.75 -0.90
CA SER A 284 -15.24 5.63 -2.20
C SER A 284 -16.74 5.82 -2.03
N GLU A 285 -17.38 6.59 -2.91
CA GLU A 285 -18.84 6.85 -2.84
C GLU A 285 -19.63 5.55 -2.80
N ASN A 286 -19.27 4.58 -3.66
CA ASN A 286 -19.89 3.26 -3.75
C ASN A 286 -19.02 2.16 -3.11
N GLY A 287 -18.26 2.52 -2.07
CA GLY A 287 -17.32 1.64 -1.38
C GLY A 287 -17.86 0.96 -0.13
N LEU A 288 -16.93 0.40 0.66
CA LEU A 288 -17.26 -0.27 1.92
C LEU A 288 -17.38 0.68 3.11
N VAL A 289 -16.74 1.86 3.04
CA VAL A 289 -16.85 2.90 4.06
C VAL A 289 -18.07 3.74 3.76
N THR A 290 -19.22 3.32 4.29
CA THR A 290 -20.46 4.09 4.21
C THR A 290 -20.31 5.43 4.92
N GLU A 291 -21.21 6.38 4.66
CA GLU A 291 -21.22 7.68 5.34
C GLU A 291 -21.24 7.51 6.87
N THR A 292 -22.07 6.61 7.39
CA THR A 292 -22.16 6.32 8.82
C THR A 292 -20.84 5.77 9.40
N ILE A 293 -20.17 4.85 8.70
CA ILE A 293 -18.87 4.31 9.12
C ILE A 293 -17.82 5.42 9.06
N GLY A 294 -17.80 6.21 8.00
CA GLY A 294 -16.85 7.33 7.83
C GLY A 294 -16.99 8.35 8.94
N GLU A 295 -18.22 8.75 9.29
CA GLU A 295 -18.49 9.67 10.39
C GLU A 295 -18.04 9.10 11.75
N SER A 296 -18.34 7.83 12.02
CA SER A 296 -17.86 7.15 13.24
C SER A 296 -16.33 7.09 13.33
N MET A 297 -15.64 6.82 12.22
CA MET A 297 -14.17 6.86 12.17
C MET A 297 -13.65 8.28 12.42
N TYR A 298 -14.27 9.28 11.82
CA TYR A 298 -13.92 10.68 11.97
C TYR A 298 -14.05 11.16 13.42
N GLU A 299 -15.14 10.76 14.11
CA GLU A 299 -15.34 11.05 15.54
C GLU A 299 -14.25 10.41 16.41
N LYS A 300 -13.90 9.14 16.16
CA LYS A 300 -12.83 8.44 16.87
C LYS A 300 -11.46 9.09 16.66
N LEU A 301 -11.26 9.79 15.55
CA LEU A 301 -10.08 10.60 15.25
C LEU A 301 -10.13 12.02 15.82
N GLY A 302 -11.13 12.33 16.67
CA GLY A 302 -11.28 13.65 17.29
C GLY A 302 -11.67 14.74 16.31
N ARG A 303 -12.24 14.38 15.15
CA ARG A 303 -12.72 15.29 14.08
C ARG A 303 -11.63 16.20 13.48
N VAL A 304 -10.36 15.78 13.56
CA VAL A 304 -9.22 16.57 13.07
C VAL A 304 -8.62 16.04 11.76
N ALA A 305 -9.05 14.86 11.32
CA ALA A 305 -8.59 14.27 10.07
C ALA A 305 -9.49 14.69 8.90
N PRO A 306 -8.94 15.00 7.71
CA PRO A 306 -9.77 15.19 6.52
C PRO A 306 -10.42 13.87 6.09
N VAL A 307 -11.71 13.96 5.72
CA VAL A 307 -12.45 12.88 5.04
C VAL A 307 -12.73 13.35 3.62
N ILE A 308 -12.20 12.62 2.66
CA ILE A 308 -12.34 12.94 1.24
C ILE A 308 -13.12 11.82 0.56
N GLU A 309 -14.21 12.17 -0.11
CA GLU A 309 -14.96 11.25 -0.93
C GLU A 309 -14.41 11.22 -2.35
N ILE A 310 -14.24 10.02 -2.89
CA ILE A 310 -13.92 9.79 -4.30
C ILE A 310 -15.24 9.50 -5.01
N PRO A 311 -15.76 10.46 -5.79
CA PRO A 311 -17.06 10.32 -6.46
C PRO A 311 -17.02 9.20 -7.50
N GLU A 312 -18.14 8.53 -7.71
CA GLU A 312 -18.35 7.41 -8.65
C GLU A 312 -17.43 6.21 -8.42
N ALA A 313 -16.57 6.24 -7.38
CA ALA A 313 -15.64 5.16 -7.10
C ALA A 313 -16.34 3.98 -6.39
N GLY A 314 -16.04 2.77 -6.84
CA GLY A 314 -16.25 1.56 -6.07
C GLY A 314 -15.17 1.33 -5.01
N HIS A 315 -15.22 0.21 -4.32
CA HIS A 315 -14.25 -0.14 -3.27
C HIS A 315 -12.78 -0.01 -3.72
N HIS A 316 -12.49 -0.34 -4.96
CA HIS A 316 -11.15 -0.34 -5.54
C HIS A 316 -10.94 0.90 -6.42
N ALA A 317 -10.90 2.10 -5.82
CA ALA A 317 -10.77 3.37 -6.54
C ALA A 317 -9.56 3.44 -7.48
N MET A 318 -8.50 2.67 -7.24
CA MET A 318 -7.36 2.55 -8.15
C MET A 318 -7.70 1.82 -9.46
N LEU A 319 -8.82 1.09 -9.52
CA LEU A 319 -9.25 0.31 -10.69
C LEU A 319 -10.31 1.03 -11.55
N ASP A 320 -11.03 2.00 -10.98
CA ASP A 320 -12.09 2.74 -11.67
C ASP A 320 -11.87 4.26 -11.71
N GLN A 321 -11.35 4.87 -10.65
CA GLN A 321 -11.15 6.32 -10.53
C GLN A 321 -9.69 6.71 -10.21
N PRO A 322 -8.66 6.12 -10.87
CA PRO A 322 -7.25 6.34 -10.51
C PRO A 322 -6.80 7.80 -10.60
N LEU A 323 -7.33 8.60 -11.53
CA LEU A 323 -6.95 10.01 -11.67
C LEU A 323 -7.53 10.88 -10.56
N ILE A 324 -8.74 10.56 -10.08
CA ILE A 324 -9.35 11.26 -8.95
C ILE A 324 -8.60 10.88 -7.67
N LEU A 325 -8.30 9.59 -7.49
CA LEU A 325 -7.46 9.11 -6.37
C LEU A 325 -6.09 9.79 -6.37
N LEU A 326 -5.42 9.89 -7.52
CA LEU A 326 -4.16 10.63 -7.67
C LEU A 326 -4.28 12.10 -7.27
N THR A 327 -5.36 12.76 -7.68
CA THR A 327 -5.62 14.17 -7.35
C THR A 327 -5.81 14.34 -5.85
N ALA A 328 -6.61 13.48 -5.22
CA ALA A 328 -6.84 13.49 -3.78
C ALA A 328 -5.53 13.29 -2.99
N LEU A 329 -4.73 12.29 -3.35
CA LEU A 329 -3.43 12.04 -2.72
C LEU A 329 -2.46 13.21 -2.89
N ARG A 330 -2.33 13.78 -4.09
CA ARG A 330 -1.47 14.95 -4.34
C ARG A 330 -1.90 16.17 -3.54
N THR A 331 -3.20 16.42 -3.44
CA THR A 331 -3.75 17.55 -2.68
C THR A 331 -3.46 17.37 -1.19
N LEU A 332 -3.68 16.17 -0.64
CA LEU A 332 -3.37 15.87 0.76
C LEU A 332 -1.87 16.03 1.07
N LEU A 333 -1.01 15.48 0.23
CA LEU A 333 0.43 15.56 0.45
C LEU A 333 0.93 17.00 0.36
N ALA A 334 0.41 17.78 -0.57
CA ALA A 334 0.73 19.21 -0.70
C ALA A 334 0.23 20.04 0.50
N ASP A 335 -0.98 19.75 1.01
CA ASP A 335 -1.48 20.36 2.23
C ASP A 335 -0.59 20.02 3.42
N TRP A 336 -0.22 18.76 3.57
CA TRP A 336 0.63 18.30 4.66
C TRP A 336 2.04 18.87 4.65
N ASP A 337 2.54 19.30 3.49
CA ASP A 337 3.80 20.01 3.37
C ASP A 337 3.74 21.46 3.91
N HIS A 338 2.55 22.05 3.96
CA HIS A 338 2.34 23.47 4.27
C HIS A 338 1.47 23.72 5.51
N SER A 339 0.99 22.67 6.16
CA SER A 339 0.14 22.77 7.36
C SER A 339 0.79 22.09 8.57
N GLU A 340 0.45 22.56 9.77
CA GLU A 340 0.81 21.89 11.02
C GLU A 340 -0.24 20.82 11.36
N PRO A 341 0.16 19.68 11.99
CA PRO A 341 -0.80 18.69 12.46
C PRO A 341 -1.77 19.29 13.47
N LEU A 342 -3.07 19.06 13.27
CA LEU A 342 -4.06 19.41 14.28
C LEU A 342 -3.92 18.48 15.49
N THR A 343 -3.86 19.06 16.69
CA THR A 343 -3.80 18.30 17.94
C THR A 343 -5.19 17.79 18.31
N ARG A 344 -5.27 16.52 18.69
CA ARG A 344 -6.48 15.95 19.31
C ARG A 344 -6.64 16.52 20.71
N HIS A 345 -7.82 17.00 21.03
CA HIS A 345 -8.20 17.48 22.36
C HIS A 345 -9.02 16.42 23.09
#